data_4e728c2d7e9060ad35ddca6061e25d0f
#
_entry.id   4e728c2d7e9060ad35ddca6061e25d0f
#
_cell.length_a   1.000
_cell.length_b   1.000
_cell.length_c   1.000
_cell.angle_alpha   90.00
_cell.angle_beta   90.00
_cell.angle_gamma   90.00
#
_symmetry.space_group_name_H-M   'P 1'
#
loop_
_entity.id
_entity.type
_entity.pdbx_description
1 polymer ?
#
loop_
_entity_poly.entity_id
_entity_poly.type
_entity_poly.pdbx_seq_one_letter_code
_entity_poly.pdbx_strand_id
1 'polypeptide(L)'
;QWVYAALEMQAALTEFNREQQASGKPPFLTGIGINYGIVTVGNIGSEKKMDYTVIGDMVNLGSRLEGLTKKYKQDLIFSNSVYQKVKGEFPCRLIDKVIVKGKTMGEKIFTAKKSLTDAERKGWALYHRGLKQYYSSSFDSAISFFQKVKSLLPDDYISDMYIERCKRFKVQPPPPDWNGTEILDSK
;
A
#
# COMPACT_ATOMS: atom_id res chain seq x y z
N GLN A 1 -10.97 5.90 13.10
CA GLN A 1 -10.36 7.22 13.36
C GLN A 1 -9.02 7.42 12.63
N TRP A 2 -8.03 6.51 12.71
CA TRP A 2 -6.68 6.73 12.14
C TRP A 2 -6.67 6.83 10.61
N VAL A 3 -7.35 5.91 9.91
CA VAL A 3 -7.45 5.96 8.45
C VAL A 3 -8.24 7.19 8.00
N TYR A 4 -9.29 7.56 8.72
CA TYR A 4 -10.03 8.80 8.45
C TYR A 4 -9.12 10.03 8.55
N ALA A 5 -8.35 10.16 9.63
CA ALA A 5 -7.41 11.28 9.79
C ALA A 5 -6.36 11.32 8.65
N ALA A 6 -5.82 10.16 8.25
CA ALA A 6 -4.89 10.09 7.12
C ALA A 6 -5.53 10.54 5.81
N LEU A 7 -6.77 10.15 5.53
CA LEU A 7 -7.50 10.58 4.34
C LEU A 7 -7.84 12.08 4.36
N GLU A 8 -8.14 12.66 5.54
CA GLU A 8 -8.29 14.11 5.70
C GLU A 8 -6.97 14.85 5.46
N MET A 9 -5.86 14.35 6.01
CA MET A 9 -4.54 14.94 5.80
C MET A 9 -4.16 14.95 4.31
N GLN A 10 -4.43 13.86 3.56
CA GLN A 10 -4.16 13.80 2.13
C GLN A 10 -5.06 14.76 1.33
N ALA A 11 -6.33 14.92 1.71
CA ALA A 11 -7.22 15.88 1.09
C ALA A 11 -6.75 17.33 1.32
N ALA A 12 -6.36 17.67 2.55
CA ALA A 12 -5.81 18.98 2.88
C ALA A 12 -4.50 19.27 2.13
N LEU A 13 -3.63 18.26 2.02
CA LEU A 13 -2.37 18.38 1.29
C LEU A 13 -2.61 18.58 -0.22
N THR A 14 -3.61 17.92 -0.78
CA THR A 14 -3.99 18.12 -2.20
C THR A 14 -4.41 19.56 -2.47
N GLU A 15 -5.23 20.12 -1.59
CA GLU A 15 -5.66 21.53 -1.71
C GLU A 15 -4.48 22.50 -1.54
N PHE A 16 -3.66 22.28 -0.51
CA PHE A 16 -2.45 23.07 -0.30
C PHE A 16 -1.50 23.00 -1.51
N ASN A 17 -1.30 21.85 -2.11
CA ASN A 17 -0.45 21.68 -3.28
C ASN A 17 -1.01 22.41 -4.51
N ARG A 18 -2.33 22.49 -4.65
CA ARG A 18 -2.96 23.27 -5.71
C ARG A 18 -2.61 24.76 -5.59
N GLU A 19 -2.64 25.30 -4.37
CA GLU A 19 -2.24 26.69 -4.10
C GLU A 19 -0.74 26.92 -4.33
N GLN A 20 0.11 25.98 -3.90
CA GLN A 20 1.56 26.06 -4.15
C GLN A 20 1.88 26.08 -5.65
N GLN A 21 1.27 25.19 -6.42
CA GLN A 21 1.48 25.12 -7.88
C GLN A 21 0.97 26.39 -8.59
N ALA A 22 -0.16 26.93 -8.17
CA ALA A 22 -0.68 28.22 -8.68
C ALA A 22 0.30 29.38 -8.41
N SER A 23 1.12 29.26 -7.37
CA SER A 23 2.17 30.22 -7.01
C SER A 23 3.55 29.87 -7.59
N GLY A 24 3.62 28.90 -8.52
CA GLY A 24 4.88 28.48 -9.16
C GLY A 24 5.83 27.69 -8.24
N LYS A 25 5.35 27.19 -7.10
CA LYS A 25 6.14 26.40 -6.15
C LYS A 25 5.95 24.90 -6.37
N PRO A 26 6.96 24.06 -6.05
CA PRO A 26 6.82 22.61 -6.16
C PRO A 26 5.82 22.07 -5.13
N PRO A 27 5.09 20.98 -5.47
CA PRO A 27 4.18 20.33 -4.52
C PRO A 27 4.96 19.58 -3.42
N PHE A 28 4.34 19.47 -2.25
CA PHE A 28 4.80 18.59 -1.18
C PHE A 28 4.23 17.19 -1.39
N LEU A 29 5.10 16.17 -1.29
CA LEU A 29 4.72 14.77 -1.37
C LEU A 29 4.93 14.12 0.00
N THR A 30 3.88 13.54 0.55
CA THR A 30 3.90 12.88 1.86
C THR A 30 3.25 11.52 1.75
N GLY A 31 3.98 10.47 2.12
CA GLY A 31 3.43 9.14 2.30
C GLY A 31 3.00 8.92 3.74
N ILE A 32 1.91 8.17 3.94
CA ILE A 32 1.42 7.78 5.27
C ILE A 32 1.42 6.27 5.38
N GLY A 33 2.19 5.74 6.36
CA GLY A 33 2.18 4.34 6.74
C GLY A 33 1.45 4.13 8.07
N ILE A 34 0.43 3.25 8.12
CA ILE A 34 -0.30 2.96 9.35
C ILE A 34 -0.18 1.49 9.70
N ASN A 35 0.22 1.21 10.93
CA ASN A 35 0.17 -0.11 11.52
C ASN A 35 -0.55 -0.07 12.88
N TYR A 36 -1.10 -1.21 13.29
CA TYR A 36 -1.77 -1.36 14.57
C TYR A 36 -1.25 -2.60 15.29
N GLY A 37 -0.84 -2.42 16.54
CA GLY A 37 -0.37 -3.50 17.39
C GLY A 37 0.15 -3.00 18.74
N ILE A 38 0.63 -3.92 19.56
CA ILE A 38 1.18 -3.62 20.90
C ILE A 38 2.59 -3.05 20.71
N VAL A 39 2.88 -1.98 21.44
CA VAL A 39 4.17 -1.31 21.46
C VAL A 39 4.63 -1.07 22.89
N THR A 40 5.94 -0.94 23.10
CA THR A 40 6.51 -0.51 24.38
C THR A 40 6.81 0.98 24.32
N VAL A 41 6.36 1.69 25.34
CA VAL A 41 6.56 3.14 25.49
C VAL A 41 7.35 3.40 26.75
N GLY A 42 8.36 4.22 26.69
CA GLY A 42 9.15 4.57 27.86
C GLY A 42 10.35 5.44 27.56
N ASN A 43 11.09 5.80 28.62
CA ASN A 43 12.36 6.46 28.50
C ASN A 43 13.43 5.45 28.07
N ILE A 44 14.00 5.67 26.90
CA ILE A 44 14.96 4.76 26.30
C ILE A 44 16.23 5.56 25.96
N GLY A 45 17.36 5.03 26.39
CA GLY A 45 18.65 5.69 26.19
C GLY A 45 19.68 5.33 27.24
N SER A 46 20.77 6.07 27.26
CA SER A 46 21.81 5.99 28.30
C SER A 46 21.58 7.05 29.37
N GLU A 47 22.31 6.94 30.50
CA GLU A 47 22.27 7.95 31.58
C GLU A 47 22.52 9.38 31.12
N LYS A 48 23.25 9.56 30.00
CA LYS A 48 23.58 10.87 29.42
C LYS A 48 22.54 11.41 28.45
N LYS A 49 21.69 10.53 27.88
CA LYS A 49 20.64 10.92 26.93
C LYS A 49 19.49 9.91 26.99
N MET A 50 18.37 10.33 27.52
CA MET A 50 17.12 9.58 27.55
C MET A 50 16.09 10.27 26.70
N ASP A 51 15.48 9.51 25.76
CA ASP A 51 14.37 9.97 24.96
C ASP A 51 13.11 9.16 25.34
N TYR A 52 12.01 9.84 25.60
CA TYR A 52 10.71 9.19 25.76
C TYR A 52 10.20 8.81 24.38
N THR A 53 10.22 7.54 24.07
CA THR A 53 9.95 7.05 22.72
C THR A 53 9.15 5.73 22.74
N VAL A 54 8.72 5.34 21.54
CA VAL A 54 7.98 4.11 21.28
C VAL A 54 8.89 3.14 20.53
N ILE A 55 9.06 1.94 21.05
CA ILE A 55 9.80 0.88 20.40
C ILE A 55 8.93 -0.36 20.19
N GLY A 56 9.29 -1.12 19.18
CA GLY A 56 8.68 -2.42 18.86
C GLY A 56 8.63 -2.69 17.37
N ASP A 57 8.49 -3.96 17.03
CA ASP A 57 8.32 -4.42 15.65
C ASP A 57 7.17 -3.72 14.93
N MET A 58 6.13 -3.35 15.67
CA MET A 58 4.96 -2.66 15.14
C MET A 58 5.28 -1.24 14.67
N VAL A 59 6.17 -0.53 15.36
CA VAL A 59 6.65 0.80 14.98
C VAL A 59 7.49 0.70 13.71
N ASN A 60 8.43 -0.25 13.69
CA ASN A 60 9.28 -0.52 12.54
C ASN A 60 8.46 -0.88 11.29
N LEU A 61 7.38 -1.67 11.46
CA LEU A 61 6.48 -1.98 10.35
C LEU A 61 5.78 -0.71 9.84
N GLY A 62 5.29 0.17 10.73
CA GLY A 62 4.70 1.45 10.35
C GLY A 62 5.62 2.30 9.47
N SER A 63 6.87 2.46 9.89
CA SER A 63 7.89 3.19 9.12
C SER A 63 8.18 2.55 7.75
N ARG A 64 8.22 1.22 7.68
CA ARG A 64 8.41 0.51 6.41
C ARG A 64 7.21 0.70 5.47
N LEU A 65 5.99 0.68 5.98
CA LEU A 65 4.77 0.94 5.20
C LEU A 65 4.79 2.36 4.61
N GLU A 66 5.25 3.35 5.39
CA GLU A 66 5.45 4.70 4.87
C GLU A 66 6.45 4.69 3.70
N GLY A 67 7.62 4.07 3.86
CA GLY A 67 8.61 3.97 2.78
C GLY A 67 8.08 3.28 1.51
N LEU A 68 7.13 2.35 1.64
CA LEU A 68 6.50 1.67 0.49
C LEU A 68 5.55 2.58 -0.30
N THR A 69 5.09 3.69 0.25
CA THR A 69 4.19 4.62 -0.44
C THR A 69 4.79 5.12 -1.75
N LYS A 70 6.08 5.41 -1.76
CA LYS A 70 6.82 5.82 -2.97
C LYS A 70 6.89 4.70 -4.01
N LYS A 71 7.20 3.48 -3.57
CA LYS A 71 7.32 2.30 -4.45
C LYS A 71 6.01 1.98 -5.15
N TYR A 72 4.91 2.00 -4.41
CA TYR A 72 3.59 1.66 -4.92
C TYR A 72 2.81 2.85 -5.47
N LYS A 73 3.37 4.07 -5.40
CA LYS A 73 2.69 5.33 -5.78
C LYS A 73 1.32 5.45 -5.13
N GLN A 74 1.28 5.21 -3.82
CA GLN A 74 0.09 5.34 -2.99
C GLN A 74 0.40 6.27 -1.83
N ASP A 75 -0.45 7.25 -1.59
CA ASP A 75 -0.26 8.23 -0.52
C ASP A 75 -0.52 7.66 0.88
N LEU A 76 -1.28 6.57 0.95
CA LEU A 76 -1.62 5.86 2.17
C LEU A 76 -1.43 4.36 1.99
N ILE A 77 -0.63 3.75 2.87
CA ILE A 77 -0.48 2.29 2.97
C ILE A 77 -0.67 1.86 4.42
N PHE A 78 -1.42 0.79 4.64
CA PHE A 78 -1.62 0.24 5.98
C PHE A 78 -1.61 -1.29 5.98
N SER A 79 -1.33 -1.84 7.16
CA SER A 79 -1.22 -3.27 7.41
C SER A 79 -2.57 -3.98 7.42
N ASN A 80 -2.52 -5.32 7.37
CA ASN A 80 -3.72 -6.14 7.52
C ASN A 80 -4.42 -5.96 8.88
N SER A 81 -3.67 -5.68 9.96
CA SER A 81 -4.25 -5.42 11.28
C SER A 81 -5.13 -4.16 11.29
N VAL A 82 -4.75 -3.13 10.55
CA VAL A 82 -5.58 -1.92 10.33
C VAL A 82 -6.75 -2.24 9.42
N TYR A 83 -6.53 -2.96 8.30
CA TYR A 83 -7.60 -3.36 7.37
C TYR A 83 -8.75 -4.06 8.09
N GLN A 84 -8.47 -5.02 8.98
CA GLN A 84 -9.52 -5.73 9.72
C GLN A 84 -10.41 -4.82 10.55
N LYS A 85 -9.91 -3.66 10.97
CA LYS A 85 -10.65 -2.67 11.76
C LYS A 85 -11.48 -1.69 10.93
N VAL A 86 -11.08 -1.45 9.66
CA VAL A 86 -11.66 -0.37 8.85
C VAL A 86 -12.39 -0.85 7.59
N LYS A 87 -12.33 -2.13 7.24
CA LYS A 87 -12.92 -2.71 6.01
C LYS A 87 -14.44 -2.54 5.88
N GLY A 88 -15.14 -2.29 6.99
CA GLY A 88 -16.58 -2.00 7.01
C GLY A 88 -16.91 -0.51 6.92
N GLU A 89 -15.91 0.37 7.07
CA GLU A 89 -16.09 1.83 7.10
C GLU A 89 -15.65 2.48 5.79
N PHE A 90 -14.60 1.94 5.17
CA PHE A 90 -13.99 2.50 3.96
C PHE A 90 -13.87 1.46 2.85
N PRO A 91 -14.02 1.88 1.58
CA PRO A 91 -13.58 1.06 0.47
C PRO A 91 -12.06 0.88 0.53
N CYS A 92 -11.63 -0.37 0.72
CA CYS A 92 -10.23 -0.75 0.83
C CYS A 92 -9.78 -1.55 -0.39
N ARG A 93 -8.51 -1.38 -0.78
CA ARG A 93 -7.88 -2.11 -1.87
C ARG A 93 -6.63 -2.81 -1.37
N LEU A 94 -6.53 -4.12 -1.57
CA LEU A 94 -5.28 -4.85 -1.38
C LEU A 94 -4.26 -4.37 -2.43
N ILE A 95 -3.10 -3.90 -1.98
CA ILE A 95 -2.02 -3.46 -2.88
C ILE A 95 -1.12 -4.63 -3.21
N ASP A 96 -0.63 -5.34 -2.19
CA ASP A 96 0.31 -6.43 -2.37
C ASP A 96 0.38 -7.33 -1.12
N LYS A 97 1.13 -8.43 -1.25
CA LYS A 97 1.57 -9.27 -0.14
C LYS A 97 3.10 -9.28 -0.14
N VAL A 98 3.71 -8.70 0.89
CA VAL A 98 5.14 -8.40 0.91
C VAL A 98 5.83 -9.00 2.13
N ILE A 99 7.06 -9.50 1.96
CA ILE A 99 7.96 -9.74 3.08
C ILE A 99 8.81 -8.49 3.24
N VAL A 100 8.64 -7.81 4.36
CA VAL A 100 9.49 -6.68 4.74
C VAL A 100 10.72 -7.21 5.49
N LYS A 101 11.86 -6.56 5.33
CA LYS A 101 13.13 -6.94 5.96
C LYS A 101 12.97 -7.27 7.46
N GLY A 102 13.47 -8.43 7.90
CA GLY A 102 13.34 -8.90 9.29
C GLY A 102 12.01 -9.56 9.66
N LYS A 103 11.12 -9.81 8.68
CA LYS A 103 9.96 -10.68 8.84
C LYS A 103 10.11 -11.90 7.94
N THR A 104 9.64 -13.05 8.41
CA THR A 104 9.61 -14.31 7.64
C THR A 104 8.26 -14.57 7.00
N MET A 105 7.22 -13.88 7.47
CA MET A 105 5.84 -14.02 6.96
C MET A 105 5.45 -12.82 6.10
N GLY A 106 4.74 -13.12 5.02
CA GLY A 106 4.21 -12.09 4.13
C GLY A 106 3.10 -11.26 4.79
N GLU A 107 3.26 -9.94 4.80
CA GLU A 107 2.26 -8.98 5.25
C GLU A 107 1.41 -8.49 4.08
N LYS A 108 0.09 -8.53 4.21
CA LYS A 108 -0.82 -7.90 3.25
C LYS A 108 -0.89 -6.41 3.52
N ILE A 109 -0.66 -5.62 2.49
CA ILE A 109 -0.70 -4.15 2.54
C ILE A 109 -1.87 -3.61 1.74
N PHE A 110 -2.51 -2.58 2.27
CA PHE A 110 -3.76 -2.03 1.75
C PHE A 110 -3.68 -0.52 1.61
N THR A 111 -4.54 0.02 0.77
CA THR A 111 -4.93 1.44 0.74
C THR A 111 -6.44 1.57 0.88
N ALA A 112 -6.92 2.79 1.12
CA ALA A 112 -8.34 3.10 1.18
C ALA A 112 -8.65 4.45 0.55
N LYS A 113 -9.93 4.66 0.25
CA LYS A 113 -10.48 5.96 -0.12
C LYS A 113 -11.72 6.25 0.74
N LYS A 114 -12.11 7.53 0.89
CA LYS A 114 -13.35 7.90 1.59
C LYS A 114 -14.58 7.37 0.84
N SER A 115 -14.55 7.49 -0.47
CA SER A 115 -15.59 6.99 -1.39
C SER A 115 -14.97 6.66 -2.73
N LEU A 116 -15.67 5.91 -3.54
CA LEU A 116 -15.27 5.57 -4.90
C LEU A 116 -16.25 6.18 -5.90
N THR A 117 -15.71 6.74 -6.97
CA THR A 117 -16.50 7.02 -8.18
C THR A 117 -16.98 5.71 -8.81
N ASP A 118 -17.93 5.78 -9.74
CA ASP A 118 -18.41 4.58 -10.45
C ASP A 118 -17.31 3.89 -11.25
N ALA A 119 -16.41 4.66 -11.87
CA ALA A 119 -15.25 4.12 -12.58
C ALA A 119 -14.30 3.39 -11.62
N GLU A 120 -13.99 3.99 -10.46
CA GLU A 120 -13.16 3.37 -9.44
C GLU A 120 -13.79 2.11 -8.84
N ARG A 121 -15.09 2.13 -8.57
CA ARG A 121 -15.83 0.96 -8.07
C ARG A 121 -15.73 -0.21 -9.05
N LYS A 122 -15.99 0.03 -10.32
CA LYS A 122 -15.85 -0.97 -11.38
C LYS A 122 -14.39 -1.43 -11.55
N GLY A 123 -13.46 -0.47 -11.58
CA GLY A 123 -12.03 -0.73 -11.69
C GLY A 123 -11.50 -1.58 -10.54
N TRP A 124 -11.84 -1.25 -9.29
CA TRP A 124 -11.39 -2.03 -8.13
C TRP A 124 -12.00 -3.43 -8.08
N ALA A 125 -13.25 -3.60 -8.54
CA ALA A 125 -13.85 -4.93 -8.67
C ALA A 125 -13.13 -5.80 -9.70
N LEU A 126 -12.76 -5.24 -10.86
CA LEU A 126 -11.96 -5.92 -11.88
C LEU A 126 -10.53 -6.22 -11.36
N TYR A 127 -9.93 -5.27 -10.64
CA TYR A 127 -8.63 -5.44 -10.01
C TYR A 127 -8.61 -6.64 -9.06
N HIS A 128 -9.59 -6.77 -8.16
CA HIS A 128 -9.67 -7.91 -7.25
C HIS A 128 -9.86 -9.24 -7.98
N ARG A 129 -10.56 -9.24 -9.13
CA ARG A 129 -10.63 -10.43 -9.99
C ARG A 129 -9.26 -10.75 -10.60
N GLY A 130 -8.54 -9.72 -11.07
CA GLY A 130 -7.17 -9.86 -11.57
C GLY A 130 -6.22 -10.44 -10.51
N LEU A 131 -6.29 -9.95 -9.27
CA LEU A 131 -5.51 -10.48 -8.15
C LEU A 131 -5.82 -11.97 -7.88
N LYS A 132 -7.09 -12.36 -7.93
CA LYS A 132 -7.47 -13.78 -7.78
C LYS A 132 -6.81 -14.65 -8.85
N GLN A 133 -6.79 -14.20 -10.10
CA GLN A 133 -6.11 -14.92 -11.19
C GLN A 133 -4.60 -14.94 -11.02
N TYR A 134 -4.02 -13.82 -10.59
CA TYR A 134 -2.58 -13.70 -10.29
C TYR A 134 -2.15 -14.72 -9.21
N TYR A 135 -2.87 -14.78 -8.08
CA TYR A 135 -2.55 -15.71 -7.00
C TYR A 135 -2.83 -17.19 -7.35
N SER A 136 -3.64 -17.47 -8.37
CA SER A 136 -3.81 -18.81 -8.93
C SER A 136 -2.90 -19.11 -10.11
N SER A 137 -1.87 -18.30 -10.34
CA SER A 137 -0.90 -18.42 -11.44
C SER A 137 -1.51 -18.38 -12.84
N SER A 138 -2.74 -17.89 -12.99
CA SER A 138 -3.43 -17.71 -14.27
C SER A 138 -3.06 -16.34 -14.87
N PHE A 139 -1.80 -16.19 -15.26
CA PHE A 139 -1.20 -14.89 -15.59
C PHE A 139 -1.83 -14.20 -16.80
N ASP A 140 -2.21 -14.93 -17.86
CA ASP A 140 -2.90 -14.33 -19.02
C ASP A 140 -4.26 -13.75 -18.64
N SER A 141 -5.01 -14.48 -17.83
CA SER A 141 -6.30 -14.02 -17.32
C SER A 141 -6.12 -12.79 -16.41
N ALA A 142 -5.11 -12.81 -15.54
CA ALA A 142 -4.78 -11.69 -14.68
C ALA A 142 -4.46 -10.43 -15.50
N ILE A 143 -3.60 -10.54 -16.51
CA ILE A 143 -3.26 -9.43 -17.43
C ILE A 143 -4.53 -8.84 -18.05
N SER A 144 -5.42 -9.69 -18.58
CA SER A 144 -6.69 -9.24 -19.20
C SER A 144 -7.54 -8.41 -18.22
N PHE A 145 -7.63 -8.84 -16.95
CA PHE A 145 -8.35 -8.06 -15.93
C PHE A 145 -7.67 -6.72 -15.63
N PHE A 146 -6.34 -6.70 -15.44
CA PHE A 146 -5.62 -5.46 -15.15
C PHE A 146 -5.65 -4.47 -16.33
N GLN A 147 -5.63 -4.96 -17.58
CA GLN A 147 -5.84 -4.12 -18.75
C GLN A 147 -7.23 -3.47 -18.77
N LYS A 148 -8.28 -4.21 -18.39
CA LYS A 148 -9.63 -3.65 -18.22
C LYS A 148 -9.68 -2.60 -17.11
N VAL A 149 -8.90 -2.77 -16.02
CA VAL A 149 -8.75 -1.71 -15.00
C VAL A 149 -8.15 -0.47 -15.63
N LYS A 150 -7.07 -0.59 -16.40
CA LYS A 150 -6.41 0.52 -17.09
C LYS A 150 -7.31 1.25 -18.09
N SER A 151 -8.26 0.56 -18.72
CA SER A 151 -9.25 1.21 -19.58
C SER A 151 -10.22 2.11 -18.82
N LEU A 152 -10.47 1.83 -17.52
CA LEU A 152 -11.31 2.64 -16.64
C LEU A 152 -10.51 3.66 -15.83
N LEU A 153 -9.31 3.30 -15.44
CA LEU A 153 -8.39 4.06 -14.58
C LEU A 153 -7.00 4.09 -15.24
N PRO A 154 -6.78 4.96 -16.23
CA PRO A 154 -5.53 4.98 -17.02
C PRO A 154 -4.27 5.15 -16.17
N ASP A 155 -4.34 5.88 -15.06
CA ASP A 155 -3.21 6.19 -14.19
C ASP A 155 -3.01 5.17 -13.06
N ASP A 156 -3.71 4.03 -13.09
CA ASP A 156 -3.60 3.00 -12.07
C ASP A 156 -2.26 2.25 -12.13
N TYR A 157 -1.25 2.79 -11.46
CA TYR A 157 0.10 2.24 -11.42
C TYR A 157 0.18 0.80 -10.90
N ILE A 158 -0.67 0.45 -9.93
CA ILE A 158 -0.65 -0.91 -9.34
C ILE A 158 -1.04 -1.95 -10.40
N SER A 159 -2.00 -1.65 -11.25
CA SER A 159 -2.36 -2.56 -12.35
C SER A 159 -1.21 -2.72 -13.37
N ASP A 160 -0.47 -1.65 -13.70
CA ASP A 160 0.72 -1.74 -14.55
C ASP A 160 1.78 -2.64 -13.93
N MET A 161 2.04 -2.46 -12.63
CA MET A 161 2.99 -3.28 -11.89
C MET A 161 2.63 -4.77 -11.94
N TYR A 162 1.35 -5.13 -11.76
CA TYR A 162 0.91 -6.51 -11.84
C TYR A 162 0.95 -7.08 -13.27
N ILE A 163 0.66 -6.27 -14.28
CA ILE A 163 0.83 -6.67 -15.69
C ILE A 163 2.29 -7.07 -15.95
N GLU A 164 3.24 -6.24 -15.54
CA GLU A 164 4.67 -6.51 -15.73
C GLU A 164 5.13 -7.75 -14.92
N ARG A 165 4.64 -7.94 -13.68
CA ARG A 165 4.91 -9.16 -12.91
C ARG A 165 4.36 -10.40 -13.61
N CYS A 166 3.14 -10.36 -14.11
CA CYS A 166 2.53 -11.47 -14.85
C CYS A 166 3.36 -11.82 -16.09
N LYS A 167 3.79 -10.81 -16.88
CA LYS A 167 4.67 -11.02 -18.05
C LYS A 167 5.98 -11.71 -17.65
N ARG A 168 6.63 -11.24 -16.58
CA ARG A 168 7.84 -11.85 -16.04
C ARG A 168 7.61 -13.31 -15.64
N PHE A 169 6.54 -13.61 -14.93
CA PHE A 169 6.22 -14.98 -14.50
C PHE A 169 5.80 -15.92 -15.64
N LYS A 170 5.35 -15.39 -16.77
CA LYS A 170 5.14 -16.21 -17.97
C LYS A 170 6.45 -16.65 -18.61
N VAL A 171 7.52 -15.84 -18.50
CA VAL A 171 8.86 -16.17 -19.02
C VAL A 171 9.63 -17.01 -18.01
N GLN A 172 9.55 -16.63 -16.73
CA GLN A 172 10.22 -17.30 -15.63
C GLN A 172 9.19 -17.60 -14.52
N PRO A 173 8.55 -18.77 -14.55
CA PRO A 173 7.52 -19.13 -13.58
C PRO A 173 8.01 -19.05 -12.14
N PRO A 174 7.16 -18.65 -11.21
CA PRO A 174 7.49 -18.65 -9.80
C PRO A 174 7.68 -20.10 -9.32
N PRO A 175 8.40 -20.32 -8.19
CA PRO A 175 8.58 -21.67 -7.62
C PRO A 175 7.22 -22.30 -7.24
N PRO A 176 7.15 -23.66 -7.15
CA PRO A 176 5.89 -24.38 -6.88
C PRO A 176 5.21 -24.00 -5.58
N ASP A 177 5.98 -23.60 -4.57
CA ASP A 177 5.49 -23.14 -3.26
C ASP A 177 5.20 -21.64 -3.18
N TRP A 178 5.24 -20.94 -4.32
CA TRP A 178 4.97 -19.52 -4.38
C TRP A 178 3.54 -19.20 -3.94
N ASN A 179 3.43 -18.33 -2.97
CA ASN A 179 2.18 -17.95 -2.32
C ASN A 179 1.75 -16.51 -2.66
N GLY A 180 2.32 -15.91 -3.71
CA GLY A 180 2.03 -14.56 -4.13
C GLY A 180 2.79 -13.47 -3.36
N THR A 181 3.73 -13.83 -2.50
CA THR A 181 4.49 -12.86 -1.72
C THR A 181 5.67 -12.31 -2.52
N GLU A 182 5.80 -10.99 -2.50
CA GLU A 182 6.96 -10.29 -3.06
C GLU A 182 7.99 -10.01 -1.97
N ILE A 183 9.24 -10.43 -2.20
CA ILE A 183 10.35 -10.13 -1.29
C ILE A 183 10.85 -8.72 -1.64
N LEU A 184 10.80 -7.83 -0.65
CA LEU A 184 11.27 -6.46 -0.82
C LEU A 184 12.68 -6.33 -0.28
N ASP A 185 13.67 -6.33 -1.18
CA ASP A 185 15.02 -5.91 -0.83
C ASP A 185 15.00 -4.41 -0.58
N SER A 186 15.09 -4.03 0.70
CA SER A 186 15.29 -2.62 1.05
C SER A 186 16.76 -2.28 0.84
N LYS A 187 17.05 -1.40 -0.11
CA LYS A 187 18.26 -0.60 0.03
C LYS A 187 18.03 0.48 1.06
#